data_5bd08402e5017d0357647c9a34bc9a4a
#
_entry.id   5bd08402e5017d0357647c9a34bc9a4a
#
_cell.length_a   1.000
_cell.length_b   1.000
_cell.length_c   1.000
_cell.angle_alpha   90.00
_cell.angle_beta   90.00
_cell.angle_gamma   90.00
#
_symmetry.space_group_name_H-M   'P 1'
#
loop_
_entity.id
_entity.type
_entity.pdbx_description
1 polymer ?
#
loop_
_entity_poly.entity_id
_entity_poly.type
_entity_poly.pdbx_seq_one_letter_code
_entity_poly.pdbx_strand_id
1 'polypeptide(L)'
;MKKILAILLSTFALLAQARETVTIVYAWSASDVAANFSRTLAEEANKIQNKYTFIFDTKPGAGAAIATVYVANTPNTILATSSAFWIRPNFFPNESYDVSQYRELIPNCDAPLVIVSKKYQTWKDVPADQPLTVAVSGLGITTHLVATEVAKKYPNMRVIPFKSTTDSVLSVLSGVTDFSVNFMGDGDQYVNATDSKNRLYALGITGDRADGKVPTLVSLGFPRILSQMNAPSHLVIPNTVSDAKSKEWHSILMQAGRSPTVLTAYATDHCQPLNQMAEDKLQPWFHKNNSIWKEIASGITLK
;
A
#
# COMPACT_ATOMS: atom_id res chain seq x y z
N MET A 1 -58.63 20.27 1.61
CA MET A 1 -57.77 19.48 0.70
C MET A 1 -56.43 20.12 0.40
N LYS A 2 -56.32 21.42 0.01
CA LYS A 2 -55.02 22.05 -0.27
C LYS A 2 -54.03 22.10 0.91
N LYS A 3 -54.51 22.25 2.16
CA LYS A 3 -53.62 22.28 3.35
C LYS A 3 -53.07 20.90 3.76
N ILE A 4 -53.80 19.81 3.48
CA ILE A 4 -53.33 18.44 3.74
C ILE A 4 -52.28 18.02 2.74
N LEU A 5 -52.39 18.45 1.49
CA LEU A 5 -51.42 18.17 0.42
C LEU A 5 -50.06 18.88 0.70
N ALA A 6 -50.08 20.10 1.29
CA ALA A 6 -48.87 20.82 1.64
C ALA A 6 -48.09 20.18 2.80
N ILE A 7 -48.80 19.56 3.76
CA ILE A 7 -48.19 18.85 4.89
C ILE A 7 -47.56 17.51 4.42
N LEU A 8 -48.19 16.81 3.48
CA LEU A 8 -47.64 15.58 2.88
C LEU A 8 -46.37 15.85 2.02
N LEU A 9 -46.31 16.97 1.31
CA LEU A 9 -45.12 17.36 0.56
C LEU A 9 -43.96 17.78 1.47
N SER A 10 -44.23 18.44 2.61
CA SER A 10 -43.17 18.84 3.57
C SER A 10 -42.57 17.66 4.33
N THR A 11 -43.34 16.58 4.58
CA THR A 11 -42.82 15.35 5.22
C THR A 11 -41.97 14.50 4.27
N PHE A 12 -42.21 14.55 2.96
CA PHE A 12 -41.35 13.87 1.99
C PHE A 12 -40.02 14.57 1.73
N ALA A 13 -39.95 15.89 1.90
CA ALA A 13 -38.71 16.69 1.75
C ALA A 13 -37.68 16.44 2.87
N LEU A 14 -38.09 15.87 4.00
CA LEU A 14 -37.22 15.56 5.16
C LEU A 14 -36.45 14.23 5.03
N LEU A 15 -36.70 13.41 4.03
CA LEU A 15 -36.11 12.08 3.87
C LEU A 15 -34.94 11.99 2.87
N ALA A 16 -34.64 13.06 2.15
CA ALA A 16 -33.50 13.07 1.23
C ALA A 16 -32.31 13.78 1.90
N GLN A 17 -31.81 13.24 3.01
CA GLN A 17 -30.50 13.65 3.50
C GLN A 17 -29.44 13.16 2.54
N ALA A 18 -28.84 14.09 1.77
CA ALA A 18 -27.75 13.73 0.88
C ALA A 18 -26.65 13.03 1.70
N ARG A 19 -26.21 11.87 1.23
CA ARG A 19 -25.10 11.14 1.86
C ARG A 19 -23.86 12.00 1.86
N GLU A 20 -23.15 12.04 2.96
CA GLU A 20 -21.86 12.73 3.03
C GLU A 20 -20.80 11.93 2.26
N THR A 21 -20.11 12.56 1.33
CA THR A 21 -19.05 11.89 0.57
C THR A 21 -17.77 11.80 1.39
N VAL A 22 -17.17 10.60 1.43
CA VAL A 22 -15.88 10.30 2.04
C VAL A 22 -14.98 9.67 0.98
N THR A 23 -13.82 10.26 0.73
CA THR A 23 -12.91 9.78 -0.31
C THR A 23 -11.76 8.99 0.30
N ILE A 24 -11.62 7.73 -0.10
CA ILE A 24 -10.42 6.93 0.16
C ILE A 24 -9.40 7.25 -0.94
N VAL A 25 -8.33 7.94 -0.56
CA VAL A 25 -7.28 8.43 -1.46
C VAL A 25 -6.11 7.46 -1.42
N TYR A 26 -5.91 6.69 -2.47
CA TYR A 26 -4.79 5.79 -2.61
C TYR A 26 -3.55 6.52 -3.13
N ALA A 27 -2.40 6.24 -2.53
CA ALA A 27 -1.19 7.02 -2.74
C ALA A 27 -0.39 6.67 -4.01
N TRP A 28 -0.81 5.66 -4.78
CA TRP A 28 -0.14 5.21 -6.01
C TRP A 28 -1.13 5.07 -7.17
N SER A 29 -0.78 4.26 -8.18
CA SER A 29 -1.61 4.10 -9.39
C SER A 29 -2.87 3.28 -9.12
N ALA A 30 -3.97 3.64 -9.80
CA ALA A 30 -5.21 2.87 -9.79
C ALA A 30 -5.06 1.46 -10.41
N SER A 31 -3.98 1.22 -11.14
CA SER A 31 -3.65 -0.09 -11.76
C SER A 31 -2.89 -1.03 -10.83
N ASP A 32 -2.40 -0.56 -9.68
CA ASP A 32 -1.74 -1.44 -8.70
C ASP A 32 -2.75 -2.42 -8.10
N VAL A 33 -2.34 -3.65 -7.82
CA VAL A 33 -3.24 -4.66 -7.23
C VAL A 33 -3.78 -4.19 -5.88
N ALA A 34 -2.95 -3.56 -5.06
CA ALA A 34 -3.37 -2.99 -3.77
C ALA A 34 -4.41 -1.86 -3.88
N ALA A 35 -4.53 -1.19 -5.04
CA ALA A 35 -5.60 -0.21 -5.30
C ALA A 35 -6.99 -0.88 -5.34
N ASN A 36 -7.06 -2.12 -5.84
CA ASN A 36 -8.30 -2.88 -5.92
C ASN A 36 -8.89 -3.13 -4.53
N PHE A 37 -8.04 -3.41 -3.54
CA PHE A 37 -8.47 -3.55 -2.15
C PHE A 37 -9.19 -2.28 -1.65
N SER A 38 -8.60 -1.10 -1.80
CA SER A 38 -9.20 0.17 -1.33
C SER A 38 -10.50 0.51 -2.06
N ARG A 39 -10.59 0.19 -3.35
CA ARG A 39 -11.80 0.34 -4.16
C ARG A 39 -12.90 -0.59 -3.66
N THR A 40 -12.60 -1.87 -3.52
CA THR A 40 -13.54 -2.88 -3.04
C THR A 40 -14.04 -2.57 -1.63
N LEU A 41 -13.16 -2.08 -0.76
CA LEU A 41 -13.54 -1.65 0.60
C LEU A 41 -14.55 -0.50 0.56
N ALA A 42 -14.36 0.50 -0.31
CA ALA A 42 -15.30 1.60 -0.48
C ALA A 42 -16.67 1.11 -1.00
N GLU A 43 -16.66 0.21 -1.97
CA GLU A 43 -17.87 -0.39 -2.55
C GLU A 43 -18.66 -1.20 -1.51
N GLU A 44 -17.98 -2.06 -0.73
CA GLU A 44 -18.61 -2.85 0.33
C GLU A 44 -19.12 -1.97 1.47
N ALA A 45 -18.41 -0.90 1.84
CA ALA A 45 -18.87 0.07 2.83
C ALA A 45 -20.17 0.74 2.40
N ASN A 46 -20.35 1.04 1.12
CA ASN A 46 -21.58 1.63 0.59
C ASN A 46 -22.79 0.69 0.64
N LYS A 47 -22.59 -0.63 0.68
CA LYS A 47 -23.67 -1.62 0.73
C LYS A 47 -24.30 -1.79 2.10
N ILE A 48 -23.52 -1.51 3.17
CA ILE A 48 -23.91 -1.83 4.56
C ILE A 48 -24.44 -0.64 5.35
N GLN A 49 -24.45 0.57 4.77
CA GLN A 49 -24.97 1.78 5.42
C GLN A 49 -25.46 2.80 4.37
N ASN A 50 -26.16 3.86 4.80
CA ASN A 50 -26.71 4.89 3.94
C ASN A 50 -26.40 6.33 4.36
N LYS A 51 -25.53 6.52 5.37
CA LYS A 51 -25.13 7.85 5.87
C LYS A 51 -24.04 8.47 5.00
N TYR A 52 -23.09 7.65 4.53
CA TYR A 52 -21.93 8.06 3.74
C TYR A 52 -21.97 7.47 2.33
N THR A 53 -21.30 8.16 1.40
CA THR A 53 -20.89 7.61 0.10
C THR A 53 -19.37 7.55 0.09
N PHE A 54 -18.80 6.35 0.25
CA PHE A 54 -17.37 6.14 0.12
C PHE A 54 -17.01 6.06 -1.36
N ILE A 55 -16.05 6.85 -1.79
CA ILE A 55 -15.50 6.82 -3.15
C ILE A 55 -13.98 6.56 -3.09
N PHE A 56 -13.47 5.95 -4.15
CA PHE A 56 -12.04 5.70 -4.33
C PHE A 56 -11.46 6.73 -5.30
N ASP A 57 -10.30 7.32 -4.94
CA ASP A 57 -9.52 8.20 -5.80
C ASP A 57 -8.02 7.90 -5.64
N THR A 58 -7.19 8.38 -6.56
CA THR A 58 -5.74 8.20 -6.50
C THR A 58 -5.00 9.52 -6.63
N LYS A 59 -3.90 9.65 -5.87
CA LYS A 59 -2.99 10.81 -5.96
C LYS A 59 -1.55 10.32 -5.96
N PRO A 60 -1.06 9.72 -7.05
CA PRO A 60 0.27 9.12 -7.10
C PRO A 60 1.38 10.19 -7.14
N GLY A 61 2.53 9.81 -6.58
CA GLY A 61 3.77 10.57 -6.71
C GLY A 61 4.48 10.88 -5.39
N ALA A 62 5.75 11.22 -5.53
CA ALA A 62 6.67 11.52 -4.42
C ALA A 62 6.63 10.47 -3.29
N GLY A 63 6.54 9.15 -3.62
CA GLY A 63 6.51 8.07 -2.62
C GLY A 63 5.41 8.24 -1.58
N ALA A 64 4.19 8.56 -2.01
CA ALA A 64 2.98 8.82 -1.22
C ALA A 64 2.85 10.24 -0.64
N ALA A 65 3.86 11.11 -0.69
CA ALA A 65 3.80 12.44 -0.08
C ALA A 65 2.68 13.32 -0.69
N ILE A 66 2.44 13.24 -2.01
CA ILE A 66 1.38 14.02 -2.66
C ILE A 66 0.00 13.66 -2.09
N ALA A 67 -0.32 12.38 -1.99
CA ALA A 67 -1.59 11.93 -1.40
C ALA A 67 -1.71 12.32 0.07
N THR A 68 -0.62 12.19 0.83
CA THR A 68 -0.58 12.52 2.26
C THR A 68 -0.91 13.99 2.50
N VAL A 69 -0.24 14.90 1.78
CA VAL A 69 -0.52 16.34 1.87
C VAL A 69 -1.92 16.70 1.39
N TYR A 70 -2.39 16.06 0.32
CA TYR A 70 -3.75 16.26 -0.17
C TYR A 70 -4.79 15.92 0.89
N VAL A 71 -4.65 14.78 1.56
CA VAL A 71 -5.58 14.33 2.62
C VAL A 71 -5.53 15.27 3.82
N ALA A 72 -4.36 15.80 4.21
CA ALA A 72 -4.25 16.77 5.29
C ALA A 72 -5.08 18.04 5.07
N ASN A 73 -5.21 18.46 3.79
CA ASN A 73 -5.83 19.72 3.40
C ASN A 73 -7.24 19.55 2.81
N THR A 74 -7.76 18.33 2.72
CA THR A 74 -9.06 18.05 2.11
C THR A 74 -9.99 17.38 3.11
N PRO A 75 -11.09 18.01 3.53
CA PRO A 75 -12.06 17.40 4.43
C PRO A 75 -12.63 16.09 3.87
N ASN A 76 -13.04 15.21 4.79
CA ASN A 76 -13.68 13.93 4.46
C ASN A 76 -12.84 13.03 3.54
N THR A 77 -11.53 13.03 3.75
CA THR A 77 -10.61 12.14 3.05
C THR A 77 -9.91 11.20 4.02
N ILE A 78 -9.61 10.00 3.53
CA ILE A 78 -8.87 8.94 4.22
C ILE A 78 -7.69 8.60 3.33
N LEU A 79 -6.48 8.58 3.86
CA LEU A 79 -5.29 8.16 3.11
C LEU A 79 -5.16 6.65 3.16
N ALA A 80 -5.16 5.99 2.00
CA ALA A 80 -4.75 4.60 1.84
C ALA A 80 -3.27 4.57 1.43
N THR A 81 -2.43 4.05 2.33
CA THR A 81 -0.97 4.08 2.20
C THR A 81 -0.32 2.78 2.69
N SER A 82 1.00 2.76 2.73
CA SER A 82 1.81 1.65 3.24
C SER A 82 2.86 2.16 4.21
N SER A 83 3.77 1.27 4.64
CA SER A 83 4.98 1.64 5.41
C SER A 83 5.75 2.84 4.85
N ALA A 84 5.59 3.19 3.58
CA ALA A 84 6.15 4.39 2.97
C ALA A 84 5.82 5.67 3.77
N PHE A 85 4.64 5.73 4.36
CA PHE A 85 4.18 6.83 5.20
C PHE A 85 5.09 7.11 6.41
N TRP A 86 5.60 6.05 7.05
CA TRP A 86 6.53 6.17 8.20
C TRP A 86 7.99 6.28 7.79
N ILE A 87 8.36 5.68 6.64
CA ILE A 87 9.76 5.57 6.19
C ILE A 87 10.25 6.89 5.62
N ARG A 88 9.49 7.49 4.73
CA ARG A 88 9.93 8.59 3.89
C ARG A 88 10.45 9.81 4.66
N PRO A 89 9.83 10.29 5.75
CA PRO A 89 10.35 11.43 6.53
C PRO A 89 11.74 11.22 7.11
N ASN A 90 12.22 9.96 7.25
CA ASN A 90 13.56 9.68 7.76
C ASN A 90 14.66 9.94 6.71
N PHE A 91 14.32 9.94 5.42
CA PHE A 91 15.27 10.19 4.32
C PHE A 91 15.14 11.60 3.71
N PHE A 92 14.01 12.24 3.92
CA PHE A 92 13.71 13.57 3.39
C PHE A 92 13.34 14.51 4.54
N PRO A 93 14.32 15.20 5.17
CA PRO A 93 14.08 16.02 6.36
C PRO A 93 13.09 17.18 6.13
N ASN A 94 12.96 17.62 4.88
CA ASN A 94 12.01 18.66 4.47
C ASN A 94 10.73 18.07 3.83
N GLU A 95 10.35 16.84 4.26
CA GLU A 95 9.11 16.25 3.76
C GLU A 95 7.92 17.11 4.14
N SER A 96 6.94 17.17 3.25
CA SER A 96 5.81 18.08 3.33
C SER A 96 4.72 17.66 4.33
N TYR A 97 4.94 16.59 5.10
CA TYR A 97 4.01 16.11 6.13
C TYR A 97 4.75 15.62 7.38
N ASP A 98 4.06 15.67 8.51
CA ASP A 98 4.50 15.13 9.79
C ASP A 98 3.58 13.97 10.19
N VAL A 99 4.16 12.78 10.39
CA VAL A 99 3.45 11.56 10.80
C VAL A 99 2.64 11.78 12.09
N SER A 100 3.10 12.63 13.01
CA SER A 100 2.43 12.92 14.29
C SER A 100 1.09 13.63 14.13
N GLN A 101 0.82 14.21 12.95
CA GLN A 101 -0.45 14.88 12.65
C GLN A 101 -1.53 13.93 12.15
N TYR A 102 -1.24 12.63 12.12
CA TYR A 102 -2.16 11.59 11.65
C TYR A 102 -2.34 10.51 12.71
N ARG A 103 -3.41 9.76 12.54
CA ARG A 103 -3.70 8.57 13.35
C ARG A 103 -4.19 7.42 12.49
N GLU A 104 -4.01 6.21 13.02
CA GLU A 104 -4.50 5.00 12.38
C GLU A 104 -6.02 4.96 12.38
N LEU A 105 -6.60 4.64 11.25
CA LEU A 105 -8.02 4.34 11.11
C LEU A 105 -8.24 2.84 11.01
N ILE A 106 -7.51 2.17 10.10
CA ILE A 106 -7.56 0.72 9.92
C ILE A 106 -6.20 0.22 9.41
N PRO A 107 -5.53 -0.70 10.11
CA PRO A 107 -4.48 -1.51 9.51
C PRO A 107 -5.15 -2.53 8.58
N ASN A 108 -4.82 -2.51 7.29
CA ASN A 108 -5.45 -3.38 6.31
C ASN A 108 -4.83 -4.77 6.34
N CYS A 109 -3.58 -4.86 5.93
CA CYS A 109 -2.87 -6.12 5.79
C CYS A 109 -1.36 -5.91 5.76
N ASP A 110 -0.60 -7.00 5.91
CA ASP A 110 0.85 -7.03 5.78
C ASP A 110 1.22 -7.90 4.58
N ALA A 111 1.95 -7.32 3.61
CA ALA A 111 2.31 -7.99 2.37
C ALA A 111 3.83 -8.14 2.22
N PRO A 112 4.32 -9.31 1.78
CA PRO A 112 5.70 -9.45 1.37
C PRO A 112 5.97 -8.69 0.08
N LEU A 113 7.21 -8.24 -0.10
CA LEU A 113 7.70 -7.71 -1.36
C LEU A 113 8.46 -8.79 -2.11
N VAL A 114 8.24 -8.88 -3.42
CA VAL A 114 8.91 -9.82 -4.31
C VAL A 114 9.90 -9.09 -5.21
N ILE A 115 11.04 -9.73 -5.47
CA ILE A 115 11.95 -9.30 -6.53
C ILE A 115 11.71 -10.18 -7.74
N VAL A 116 11.41 -9.53 -8.86
CA VAL A 116 11.18 -10.23 -10.13
C VAL A 116 12.19 -9.82 -11.19
N SER A 117 12.46 -10.73 -12.14
CA SER A 117 13.28 -10.51 -13.33
C SER A 117 12.69 -11.23 -14.52
N LYS A 118 12.88 -10.68 -15.72
CA LYS A 118 12.59 -11.35 -16.99
C LYS A 118 13.81 -12.12 -17.51
N LYS A 119 14.99 -11.64 -17.19
CA LYS A 119 16.26 -12.10 -17.70
C LYS A 119 16.86 -13.25 -16.88
N TYR A 120 16.75 -13.17 -15.56
CA TYR A 120 17.38 -14.11 -14.64
C TYR A 120 16.33 -14.98 -13.95
N GLN A 121 16.55 -16.30 -13.94
CA GLN A 121 15.63 -17.26 -13.31
C GLN A 121 15.94 -17.47 -11.82
N THR A 122 17.22 -17.34 -11.47
CA THR A 122 17.71 -17.46 -10.09
C THR A 122 18.81 -16.43 -9.84
N TRP A 123 19.12 -16.19 -8.55
CA TRP A 123 20.25 -15.33 -8.18
C TRP A 123 21.62 -15.87 -8.62
N LYS A 124 21.74 -17.18 -8.92
CA LYS A 124 22.98 -17.77 -9.42
C LYS A 124 23.28 -17.32 -10.86
N ASP A 125 22.24 -16.95 -11.60
CA ASP A 125 22.35 -16.50 -12.99
C ASP A 125 22.74 -15.02 -13.11
N VAL A 126 22.71 -14.29 -11.97
CA VAL A 126 22.96 -12.84 -11.92
C VAL A 126 24.48 -12.58 -11.87
N PRO A 127 25.06 -11.89 -12.87
CA PRO A 127 26.49 -11.54 -12.86
C PRO A 127 26.77 -10.48 -11.80
N ALA A 128 27.79 -10.71 -10.96
CA ALA A 128 28.14 -9.81 -9.86
C ALA A 128 28.90 -8.55 -10.31
N ASP A 129 29.57 -8.62 -11.46
CA ASP A 129 30.51 -7.62 -11.97
C ASP A 129 29.91 -6.68 -13.04
N GLN A 130 28.73 -7.01 -13.56
CA GLN A 130 28.08 -6.22 -14.60
C GLN A 130 27.19 -5.10 -14.03
N PRO A 131 26.98 -4.01 -14.79
CA PRO A 131 25.95 -3.02 -14.46
C PRO A 131 24.57 -3.67 -14.45
N LEU A 132 23.84 -3.48 -13.35
CA LEU A 132 22.48 -3.97 -13.15
C LEU A 132 21.55 -2.81 -12.78
N THR A 133 20.26 -2.98 -13.06
CA THR A 133 19.23 -1.99 -12.72
C THR A 133 18.07 -2.65 -11.98
N VAL A 134 17.57 -1.98 -10.93
CA VAL A 134 16.39 -2.42 -10.16
C VAL A 134 15.37 -1.30 -10.07
N ALA A 135 14.17 -1.57 -10.57
CA ALA A 135 13.03 -0.66 -10.50
C ALA A 135 12.38 -0.69 -9.11
N VAL A 136 11.98 0.47 -8.63
CA VAL A 136 11.26 0.65 -7.36
C VAL A 136 10.11 1.65 -7.53
N SER A 137 9.05 1.52 -6.75
CA SER A 137 7.85 2.36 -6.86
C SER A 137 7.94 3.72 -6.13
N GLY A 138 9.16 4.23 -5.96
CA GLY A 138 9.47 5.53 -5.36
C GLY A 138 10.77 5.49 -4.56
N LEU A 139 11.32 6.69 -4.31
CA LEU A 139 12.51 6.85 -3.46
C LEU A 139 12.13 6.99 -1.98
N GLY A 140 12.97 6.44 -1.08
CA GLY A 140 12.78 6.53 0.37
C GLY A 140 11.55 5.79 0.88
N ILE A 141 11.17 4.70 0.22
CA ILE A 141 10.05 3.83 0.61
C ILE A 141 10.51 2.38 0.67
N THR A 142 9.67 1.46 1.12
CA THR A 142 10.04 0.06 1.38
C THR A 142 10.70 -0.63 0.20
N THR A 143 10.17 -0.46 -1.02
CA THR A 143 10.76 -1.06 -2.23
C THR A 143 12.17 -0.54 -2.49
N HIS A 144 12.44 0.75 -2.20
CA HIS A 144 13.78 1.32 -2.31
C HIS A 144 14.73 0.75 -1.23
N LEU A 145 14.26 0.60 0.01
CA LEU A 145 15.07 0.02 1.08
C LEU A 145 15.47 -1.41 0.75
N VAL A 146 14.53 -2.23 0.27
CA VAL A 146 14.79 -3.61 -0.15
C VAL A 146 15.81 -3.64 -1.30
N ALA A 147 15.64 -2.80 -2.32
CA ALA A 147 16.59 -2.70 -3.43
C ALA A 147 17.98 -2.28 -2.95
N THR A 148 18.08 -1.34 -2.02
CA THR A 148 19.35 -0.89 -1.41
C THR A 148 20.06 -2.04 -0.66
N GLU A 149 19.31 -2.83 0.12
CA GLU A 149 19.88 -3.97 0.85
C GLU A 149 20.35 -5.08 -0.10
N VAL A 150 19.60 -5.35 -1.17
CA VAL A 150 20.01 -6.30 -2.21
C VAL A 150 21.25 -5.81 -2.96
N ALA A 151 21.33 -4.53 -3.25
CA ALA A 151 22.46 -3.90 -3.95
C ALA A 151 23.78 -3.91 -3.13
N LYS A 152 23.78 -4.25 -1.83
CA LYS A 152 25.01 -4.52 -1.06
C LYS A 152 25.77 -5.72 -1.62
N LYS A 153 25.08 -6.73 -2.15
CA LYS A 153 25.67 -7.91 -2.78
C LYS A 153 26.04 -7.68 -4.26
N TYR A 154 25.45 -6.65 -4.88
CA TYR A 154 25.66 -6.28 -6.29
C TYR A 154 26.06 -4.80 -6.38
N PRO A 155 27.35 -4.44 -6.17
CA PRO A 155 27.78 -3.03 -6.06
C PRO A 155 27.47 -2.16 -7.27
N ASN A 156 27.38 -2.76 -8.46
CA ASN A 156 27.07 -2.08 -9.72
C ASN A 156 25.56 -1.98 -10.01
N MET A 157 24.71 -2.42 -9.07
CA MET A 157 23.26 -2.28 -9.20
C MET A 157 22.82 -0.86 -8.89
N ARG A 158 22.06 -0.25 -9.82
CA ARG A 158 21.47 1.09 -9.68
C ARG A 158 19.98 1.00 -9.49
N VAL A 159 19.47 1.79 -8.56
CA VAL A 159 18.04 1.92 -8.29
C VAL A 159 17.42 2.93 -9.26
N ILE A 160 16.30 2.55 -9.90
CA ILE A 160 15.57 3.38 -10.86
C ILE A 160 14.13 3.59 -10.31
N PRO A 161 13.75 4.81 -9.92
CA PRO A 161 12.42 5.07 -9.37
C PRO A 161 11.35 5.20 -10.46
N PHE A 162 10.20 4.61 -10.20
CA PHE A 162 8.97 4.73 -10.98
C PHE A 162 7.84 5.29 -10.10
N LYS A 163 6.67 5.58 -10.68
CA LYS A 163 5.53 6.17 -9.96
C LYS A 163 4.67 5.13 -9.20
N SER A 164 4.77 3.86 -9.60
CA SER A 164 3.95 2.77 -9.05
C SER A 164 4.67 1.42 -9.16
N THR A 165 4.13 0.39 -8.47
CA THR A 165 4.60 -0.99 -8.61
C THR A 165 4.31 -1.53 -10.01
N THR A 166 3.16 -1.22 -10.59
CA THR A 166 2.81 -1.58 -11.97
C THR A 166 3.84 -1.06 -12.97
N ASP A 167 4.22 0.25 -12.89
CA ASP A 167 5.23 0.82 -13.78
C ASP A 167 6.59 0.14 -13.62
N SER A 168 6.95 -0.23 -12.36
CA SER A 168 8.19 -0.95 -12.07
C SER A 168 8.20 -2.34 -12.71
N VAL A 169 7.11 -3.10 -12.63
CA VAL A 169 6.98 -4.41 -13.28
C VAL A 169 7.04 -4.30 -14.80
N LEU A 170 6.32 -3.32 -15.36
CA LEU A 170 6.33 -3.09 -16.82
C LEU A 170 7.71 -2.72 -17.35
N SER A 171 8.55 -2.04 -16.57
CA SER A 171 9.92 -1.73 -16.93
C SER A 171 10.78 -3.00 -17.08
N VAL A 172 10.55 -4.02 -16.25
CA VAL A 172 11.23 -5.33 -16.38
C VAL A 172 10.69 -6.11 -17.57
N LEU A 173 9.37 -6.11 -17.79
CA LEU A 173 8.75 -6.78 -18.94
C LEU A 173 9.27 -6.24 -20.28
N SER A 174 9.46 -4.92 -20.36
CA SER A 174 9.98 -4.24 -21.55
C SER A 174 11.52 -4.30 -21.68
N GLY A 175 12.23 -4.81 -20.66
CA GLY A 175 13.68 -4.90 -20.64
C GLY A 175 14.40 -3.57 -20.35
N VAL A 176 13.70 -2.55 -19.84
CA VAL A 176 14.27 -1.26 -19.42
C VAL A 176 15.08 -1.42 -18.12
N THR A 177 14.61 -2.28 -17.22
CA THR A 177 15.34 -2.65 -16.00
C THR A 177 15.50 -4.16 -15.90
N ASP A 178 16.55 -4.62 -15.19
CA ASP A 178 16.83 -6.05 -15.01
C ASP A 178 15.94 -6.67 -13.94
N PHE A 179 15.60 -5.88 -12.90
CA PHE A 179 14.80 -6.31 -11.76
C PHE A 179 13.76 -5.25 -11.38
N SER A 180 12.74 -5.68 -10.65
CA SER A 180 11.89 -4.77 -9.87
C SER A 180 11.56 -5.33 -8.50
N VAL A 181 11.32 -4.44 -7.54
CA VAL A 181 10.81 -4.77 -6.21
C VAL A 181 9.35 -4.33 -6.15
N ASN A 182 8.44 -5.26 -5.92
CA ASN A 182 7.00 -5.04 -5.99
C ASN A 182 6.28 -5.71 -4.82
N PHE A 183 5.03 -5.34 -4.58
CA PHE A 183 4.12 -6.18 -3.81
C PHE A 183 3.94 -7.51 -4.52
N MET A 184 3.73 -8.59 -3.75
CA MET A 184 3.65 -9.93 -4.33
C MET A 184 2.52 -10.04 -5.37
N GLY A 185 1.35 -9.47 -5.12
CA GLY A 185 0.22 -9.50 -6.04
C GLY A 185 0.49 -8.83 -7.39
N ASP A 186 1.25 -7.72 -7.41
CA ASP A 186 1.62 -7.06 -8.67
C ASP A 186 2.58 -7.92 -9.52
N GLY A 187 3.42 -8.74 -8.86
CA GLY A 187 4.35 -9.65 -9.54
C GLY A 187 3.72 -10.95 -9.99
N ASP A 188 2.83 -11.53 -9.20
CA ASP A 188 2.33 -12.90 -9.34
C ASP A 188 1.63 -13.18 -10.67
N GLN A 189 0.83 -12.24 -11.18
CA GLN A 189 0.18 -12.35 -12.47
C GLN A 189 1.17 -12.57 -13.65
N TYR A 190 2.41 -12.11 -13.50
CA TYR A 190 3.47 -12.29 -14.51
C TYR A 190 4.35 -13.50 -14.20
N VAL A 191 4.55 -13.83 -12.92
CA VAL A 191 5.29 -15.03 -12.52
C VAL A 191 4.55 -16.30 -12.97
N ASN A 192 3.22 -16.28 -12.88
CA ASN A 192 2.36 -17.39 -13.29
C ASN A 192 1.87 -17.28 -14.75
N ALA A 193 2.36 -16.29 -15.54
CA ALA A 193 1.94 -16.12 -16.91
C ALA A 193 2.31 -17.35 -17.77
N THR A 194 1.33 -17.85 -18.54
CA THR A 194 1.52 -18.96 -19.47
C THR A 194 2.29 -18.54 -20.72
N ASP A 195 2.08 -17.30 -21.16
CA ASP A 195 2.83 -16.71 -22.28
C ASP A 195 4.25 -16.32 -21.81
N SER A 196 5.26 -16.92 -22.43
CA SER A 196 6.68 -16.66 -22.14
C SER A 196 7.09 -15.20 -22.36
N LYS A 197 6.42 -14.47 -23.26
CA LYS A 197 6.69 -13.03 -23.48
C LYS A 197 6.36 -12.16 -22.29
N ASN A 198 5.35 -12.58 -21.52
CA ASN A 198 4.86 -11.89 -20.35
C ASN A 198 5.32 -12.53 -19.02
N ARG A 199 6.13 -13.61 -19.10
CA ARG A 199 6.58 -14.30 -17.91
C ARG A 199 7.76 -13.60 -17.25
N LEU A 200 7.66 -13.45 -15.91
CA LEU A 200 8.74 -13.05 -15.03
C LEU A 200 9.11 -14.21 -14.09
N TYR A 201 10.31 -14.14 -13.52
CA TYR A 201 10.79 -15.08 -12.52
C TYR A 201 10.85 -14.40 -11.17
N ALA A 202 10.20 -14.98 -10.15
CA ALA A 202 10.30 -14.53 -8.77
C ALA A 202 11.60 -15.03 -8.14
N LEU A 203 12.51 -14.12 -7.82
CA LEU A 203 13.83 -14.45 -7.32
C LEU A 203 13.91 -14.57 -5.81
N GLY A 204 12.94 -14.02 -5.09
CA GLY A 204 12.86 -14.09 -3.63
C GLY A 204 11.93 -13.02 -3.07
N ILE A 205 11.48 -13.23 -1.84
CA ILE A 205 10.57 -12.32 -1.13
C ILE A 205 11.16 -11.84 0.19
N THR A 206 10.65 -10.72 0.68
CA THR A 206 10.88 -10.26 2.05
C THR A 206 10.12 -11.12 3.07
N GLY A 207 10.31 -10.83 4.36
CA GLY A 207 9.67 -11.60 5.41
C GLY A 207 10.46 -12.85 5.83
N ASP A 208 9.89 -13.60 6.76
CA ASP A 208 10.51 -14.77 7.39
C ASP A 208 9.97 -16.11 6.88
N ARG A 209 8.93 -16.08 6.03
CA ARG A 209 8.28 -17.26 5.46
C ARG A 209 8.25 -17.18 3.94
N ALA A 210 8.57 -18.31 3.30
CA ALA A 210 8.42 -18.46 1.85
C ALA A 210 6.93 -18.41 1.45
N ASP A 211 6.64 -17.90 0.26
CA ASP A 211 5.32 -17.93 -0.34
C ASP A 211 5.29 -18.91 -1.52
N GLY A 212 4.58 -20.01 -1.36
CA GLY A 212 4.58 -21.11 -2.30
C GLY A 212 5.99 -21.64 -2.57
N LYS A 213 6.47 -21.50 -3.83
CA LYS A 213 7.82 -21.91 -4.26
C LYS A 213 8.85 -20.77 -4.19
N VAL A 214 8.43 -19.54 -3.85
CA VAL A 214 9.32 -18.39 -3.80
C VAL A 214 10.03 -18.36 -2.44
N PRO A 215 11.36 -18.49 -2.40
CA PRO A 215 12.12 -18.50 -1.15
C PRO A 215 12.22 -17.08 -0.56
N THR A 216 12.51 -16.99 0.74
CA THR A 216 12.85 -15.70 1.34
C THR A 216 14.23 -15.23 0.90
N LEU A 217 14.43 -13.92 0.75
CA LEU A 217 15.73 -13.32 0.44
C LEU A 217 16.77 -13.70 1.51
N VAL A 218 16.37 -13.81 2.78
CA VAL A 218 17.27 -14.20 3.86
C VAL A 218 17.75 -15.66 3.70
N SER A 219 16.90 -16.58 3.27
CA SER A 219 17.30 -17.98 3.00
C SER A 219 18.27 -18.10 1.81
N LEU A 220 18.30 -17.08 0.95
CA LEU A 220 19.23 -16.96 -0.20
C LEU A 220 20.54 -16.22 0.16
N GLY A 221 20.77 -15.92 1.44
CA GLY A 221 21.98 -15.28 1.95
C GLY A 221 22.03 -13.77 1.76
N PHE A 222 20.87 -13.11 1.62
CA PHE A 222 20.76 -11.65 1.68
C PHE A 222 20.66 -11.18 3.14
N PRO A 223 20.86 -9.87 3.42
CA PRO A 223 20.86 -9.33 4.78
C PRO A 223 19.60 -9.67 5.59
N ARG A 224 19.79 -10.04 6.87
CA ARG A 224 18.71 -10.46 7.76
C ARG A 224 17.61 -9.40 7.94
N ILE A 225 17.94 -8.13 7.82
CA ILE A 225 16.97 -7.02 7.92
C ILE A 225 15.80 -7.18 6.94
N LEU A 226 16.00 -7.84 5.79
CA LEU A 226 14.97 -8.09 4.80
C LEU A 226 13.81 -8.97 5.31
N SER A 227 14.03 -9.73 6.41
CA SER A 227 12.95 -10.48 7.06
C SER A 227 11.92 -9.58 7.76
N GLN A 228 12.25 -8.31 8.00
CA GLN A 228 11.41 -7.32 8.68
C GLN A 228 10.82 -6.28 7.70
N MET A 229 11.07 -6.43 6.41
CA MET A 229 10.71 -5.43 5.38
C MET A 229 9.45 -5.82 4.60
N ASN A 230 8.48 -6.49 5.22
CA ASN A 230 7.14 -6.53 4.66
C ASN A 230 6.55 -5.12 4.64
N ALA A 231 5.63 -4.88 3.74
CA ALA A 231 4.99 -3.58 3.60
C ALA A 231 3.54 -3.62 4.11
N PRO A 232 3.29 -3.22 5.36
CA PRO A 232 1.93 -3.09 5.85
C PRO A 232 1.19 -2.01 5.06
N SER A 233 -0.01 -2.37 4.58
CA SER A 233 -0.97 -1.44 4.01
C SER A 233 -1.96 -1.00 5.08
N HIS A 234 -2.29 0.28 5.11
CA HIS A 234 -3.16 0.83 6.14
C HIS A 234 -3.90 2.10 5.70
N LEU A 235 -4.97 2.42 6.42
CA LEU A 235 -5.73 3.65 6.25
C LEU A 235 -5.45 4.59 7.42
N VAL A 236 -5.06 5.82 7.13
CA VAL A 236 -4.82 6.86 8.13
C VAL A 236 -5.68 8.10 7.87
N ILE A 237 -5.96 8.85 8.92
CA ILE A 237 -6.68 10.12 8.85
C ILE A 237 -5.91 11.21 9.58
N PRO A 238 -6.04 12.49 9.15
CA PRO A 238 -5.53 13.62 9.92
C PRO A 238 -6.18 13.72 11.30
N ASN A 239 -5.44 14.20 12.30
CA ASN A 239 -5.95 14.44 13.65
C ASN A 239 -7.05 15.53 13.71
N THR A 240 -7.24 16.28 12.64
CA THR A 240 -8.33 17.25 12.48
C THR A 240 -9.71 16.60 12.29
N VAL A 241 -9.77 15.31 11.92
CA VAL A 241 -11.02 14.55 11.85
C VAL A 241 -11.51 14.32 13.28
N SER A 242 -12.77 14.64 13.57
CA SER A 242 -13.34 14.45 14.92
C SER A 242 -13.37 12.98 15.35
N ASP A 243 -13.27 12.71 16.64
CA ASP A 243 -13.30 11.35 17.18
C ASP A 243 -14.61 10.61 16.86
N ALA A 244 -15.73 11.32 16.89
CA ALA A 244 -17.03 10.75 16.51
C ALA A 244 -17.03 10.25 15.06
N LYS A 245 -16.53 11.07 14.13
CA LYS A 245 -16.44 10.73 12.72
C LYS A 245 -15.45 9.59 12.48
N SER A 246 -14.31 9.62 13.15
CA SER A 246 -13.29 8.56 13.11
C SER A 246 -13.87 7.20 13.54
N LYS A 247 -14.60 7.16 14.67
CA LYS A 247 -15.25 5.93 15.18
C LYS A 247 -16.31 5.39 14.22
N GLU A 248 -17.10 6.26 13.62
CA GLU A 248 -18.11 5.85 12.63
C GLU A 248 -17.44 5.25 11.39
N TRP A 249 -16.45 5.92 10.81
CA TRP A 249 -15.73 5.42 9.64
C TRP A 249 -15.00 4.12 9.95
N HIS A 250 -14.31 4.04 11.09
CA HIS A 250 -13.67 2.81 11.55
C HIS A 250 -14.68 1.65 11.61
N SER A 251 -15.82 1.84 12.28
CA SER A 251 -16.83 0.79 12.42
C SER A 251 -17.37 0.29 11.08
N ILE A 252 -17.70 1.21 10.17
CA ILE A 252 -18.22 0.89 8.83
C ILE A 252 -17.16 0.14 8.02
N LEU A 253 -15.94 0.65 7.95
CA LEU A 253 -14.88 0.08 7.14
C LEU A 253 -14.38 -1.26 7.69
N MET A 254 -14.36 -1.43 9.03
CA MET A 254 -14.07 -2.71 9.67
C MET A 254 -15.13 -3.76 9.35
N GLN A 255 -16.40 -3.39 9.33
CA GLN A 255 -17.47 -4.29 8.92
C GLN A 255 -17.36 -4.66 7.44
N ALA A 256 -17.15 -3.67 6.57
CA ALA A 256 -16.95 -3.87 5.12
C ALA A 256 -15.73 -4.77 4.84
N GLY A 257 -14.64 -4.58 5.59
CA GLY A 257 -13.40 -5.34 5.45
C GLY A 257 -13.52 -6.86 5.75
N ARG A 258 -14.64 -7.27 6.36
CA ARG A 258 -14.94 -8.70 6.61
C ARG A 258 -15.75 -9.34 5.50
N SER A 259 -16.14 -8.59 4.46
CA SER A 259 -16.87 -9.16 3.34
C SER A 259 -16.02 -10.17 2.56
N PRO A 260 -16.60 -11.24 2.00
CA PRO A 260 -15.86 -12.19 1.18
C PRO A 260 -15.12 -11.52 0.01
N THR A 261 -15.70 -10.46 -0.56
CA THR A 261 -15.12 -9.71 -1.68
C THR A 261 -13.83 -9.01 -1.28
N VAL A 262 -13.80 -8.36 -0.12
CA VAL A 262 -12.58 -7.71 0.42
C VAL A 262 -11.53 -8.76 0.82
N LEU A 263 -11.94 -9.86 1.46
CA LEU A 263 -11.01 -10.93 1.82
C LEU A 263 -10.38 -11.58 0.58
N THR A 264 -11.14 -11.72 -0.51
CA THR A 264 -10.58 -12.18 -1.80
C THR A 264 -9.56 -11.19 -2.36
N ALA A 265 -9.80 -9.88 -2.25
CA ALA A 265 -8.83 -8.87 -2.68
C ALA A 265 -7.52 -8.95 -1.88
N TYR A 266 -7.57 -9.20 -0.57
CA TYR A 266 -6.35 -9.45 0.22
C TYR A 266 -5.61 -10.69 -0.26
N ALA A 267 -6.33 -11.79 -0.48
CA ALA A 267 -5.72 -13.04 -0.93
C ALA A 267 -5.04 -12.89 -2.30
N THR A 268 -5.62 -12.11 -3.21
CA THR A 268 -5.04 -11.81 -4.53
C THR A 268 -3.72 -11.05 -4.42
N ASP A 269 -3.58 -10.19 -3.42
CA ASP A 269 -2.33 -9.43 -3.16
C ASP A 269 -1.36 -10.16 -2.22
N HIS A 270 -1.62 -11.42 -1.87
CA HIS A 270 -0.86 -12.21 -0.89
C HIS A 270 -0.73 -11.50 0.47
N CYS A 271 -1.71 -10.67 0.80
CA CYS A 271 -1.70 -9.79 1.93
C CYS A 271 -2.32 -10.47 3.16
N GLN A 272 -1.59 -10.53 4.28
CA GLN A 272 -2.09 -11.08 5.54
C GLN A 272 -3.03 -10.07 6.20
N PRO A 273 -4.34 -10.35 6.38
CA PRO A 273 -5.28 -9.38 6.95
C PRO A 273 -4.90 -8.93 8.37
N LEU A 274 -4.89 -7.64 8.59
CA LEU A 274 -4.69 -6.98 9.90
C LEU A 274 -5.98 -6.30 10.41
N ASN A 275 -7.02 -6.25 9.59
CA ASN A 275 -8.27 -5.52 9.80
C ASN A 275 -9.20 -6.11 10.88
N GLN A 276 -8.71 -7.03 11.71
CA GLN A 276 -9.44 -7.56 12.87
C GLN A 276 -8.91 -7.00 14.19
N MET A 277 -8.02 -6.00 14.11
CA MET A 277 -7.42 -5.39 15.31
C MET A 277 -8.46 -4.63 16.10
N ALA A 278 -8.48 -4.81 17.43
CA ALA A 278 -9.36 -4.06 18.32
C ALA A 278 -9.00 -2.57 18.33
N GLU A 279 -10.01 -1.69 18.47
CA GLU A 279 -9.87 -0.22 18.40
C GLU A 279 -8.80 0.32 19.35
N ASP A 280 -8.72 -0.22 20.57
CA ASP A 280 -7.72 0.16 21.59
C ASP A 280 -6.27 -0.21 21.19
N LYS A 281 -6.08 -1.06 20.21
CA LYS A 281 -4.77 -1.49 19.70
C LYS A 281 -4.28 -0.68 18.49
N LEU A 282 -5.15 0.11 17.85
CA LEU A 282 -4.83 0.84 16.61
C LEU A 282 -3.67 1.82 16.80
N GLN A 283 -3.79 2.74 17.79
CA GLN A 283 -2.73 3.74 17.99
C GLN A 283 -1.44 3.12 18.56
N PRO A 284 -1.48 2.17 19.51
CA PRO A 284 -0.28 1.40 19.86
C PRO A 284 0.40 0.73 18.67
N TRP A 285 -0.36 0.14 17.75
CA TRP A 285 0.18 -0.48 16.54
C TRP A 285 0.81 0.57 15.61
N PHE A 286 0.14 1.69 15.39
CA PHE A 286 0.64 2.80 14.57
C PHE A 286 1.99 3.33 15.09
N HIS A 287 2.07 3.65 16.39
CA HIS A 287 3.29 4.15 17.02
C HIS A 287 4.42 3.12 17.01
N LYS A 288 4.09 1.85 17.26
CA LYS A 288 5.07 0.75 17.18
C LYS A 288 5.67 0.65 15.78
N ASN A 289 4.83 0.67 14.73
CA ASN A 289 5.32 0.60 13.35
C ASN A 289 6.16 1.83 12.97
N ASN A 290 5.73 3.03 13.36
CA ASN A 290 6.53 4.24 13.15
C ASN A 290 7.92 4.11 13.78
N SER A 291 8.02 3.57 14.99
CA SER A 291 9.31 3.35 15.68
C SER A 291 10.17 2.30 14.98
N ILE A 292 9.58 1.17 14.58
CA ILE A 292 10.28 0.10 13.84
C ILE A 292 10.84 0.64 12.52
N TRP A 293 10.02 1.34 11.73
CA TRP A 293 10.46 1.85 10.44
C TRP A 293 11.50 2.97 10.56
N LYS A 294 11.43 3.78 11.63
CA LYS A 294 12.48 4.75 11.95
C LYS A 294 13.79 4.07 12.29
N GLU A 295 13.77 2.99 13.07
CA GLU A 295 14.94 2.19 13.39
C GLU A 295 15.55 1.54 12.13
N ILE A 296 14.73 0.88 11.32
CA ILE A 296 15.16 0.29 10.04
C ILE A 296 15.81 1.36 9.15
N ALA A 297 15.14 2.50 8.97
CA ALA A 297 15.65 3.59 8.13
C ALA A 297 16.98 4.15 8.61
N SER A 298 17.17 4.26 9.93
CA SER A 298 18.44 4.78 10.51
C SER A 298 19.67 3.90 10.22
N GLY A 299 19.45 2.61 9.95
CA GLY A 299 20.50 1.64 9.59
C GLY A 299 20.81 1.56 8.09
N ILE A 300 20.10 2.33 7.25
CA ILE A 300 20.22 2.24 5.79
C ILE A 300 20.64 3.57 5.20
N THR A 301 21.71 3.54 4.40
CA THR A 301 22.08 4.65 3.50
C THR A 301 21.54 4.32 2.12
N LEU A 302 20.64 5.16 1.61
CA LEU A 302 20.05 4.96 0.27
C LEU A 302 21.13 5.07 -0.82
N LYS A 303 21.05 4.22 -1.82
CA LYS A 303 21.89 4.24 -3.03
C LYS A 303 21.27 5.05 -4.15
#